data_02f46553731f555922e0d070f659578b
#
_entry.id   02f46553731f555922e0d070f659578b
#
_cell.length_a   1.000
_cell.length_b   1.000
_cell.length_c   1.000
_cell.angle_alpha   90.00
_cell.angle_beta   90.00
_cell.angle_gamma   90.00
#
_symmetry.space_group_name_H-M   'P 1'
#
loop_
_entity.id
_entity.type
_entity.pdbx_description
1 polymer ?
#
loop_
_entity_poly.entity_id
_entity_poly.type
_entity_poly.pdbx_seq_one_letter_code
_entity_poly.pdbx_strand_id
1 'polypeptide(L)'
;AGRYMPAYGHHPEQEPLPEEELEALCGWIAGRGNERFAVGEVGLPYFAREEAERAGRPFDLEPYVRQFARFIRLARELDRPLVLHAVHEDADLAMELLEKEGYGGPAHFHWFKGSRATTEKLARAGHYISVTPEVLYDPVTRELAAHYPLERLLVETDGPWPFEGPYAGRRTEPAMAADVAAEVAVLRGLDRERVAEALRANARRYYGWED
;
A
#
# COMPACT_ATOMS: atom_id res chain seq x y z
N ALA A 1 22.08 11.08 4.47
CA ALA A 1 20.75 10.64 4.06
C ALA A 1 20.45 9.34 4.77
N GLY A 2 19.27 9.22 5.40
CA GLY A 2 18.85 8.00 6.12
C GLY A 2 18.68 6.83 5.15
N ARG A 3 18.92 5.61 5.63
CA ARG A 3 18.74 4.39 4.84
C ARG A 3 17.26 3.98 4.68
N TYR A 4 16.35 4.68 5.32
CA TYR A 4 14.92 4.40 5.35
C TYR A 4 14.11 5.69 5.48
N MET A 5 12.87 5.62 5.05
CA MET A 5 11.88 6.67 5.20
C MET A 5 10.72 6.09 6.03
N PRO A 6 10.34 6.76 7.13
CA PRO A 6 9.20 6.30 7.92
C PRO A 6 7.88 6.54 7.19
N ALA A 7 6.86 5.76 7.56
CA ALA A 7 5.47 6.05 7.29
C ALA A 7 4.73 6.19 8.63
N TYR A 8 3.90 7.20 8.75
CA TYR A 8 3.17 7.52 9.98
C TYR A 8 1.67 7.47 9.74
N GLY A 9 0.96 6.68 10.52
CA GLY A 9 -0.48 6.49 10.41
C GLY A 9 -1.04 5.63 11.52
N HIS A 10 -2.29 5.21 11.36
CA HIS A 10 -2.95 4.22 12.21
C HIS A 10 -3.51 3.13 11.32
N HIS A 11 -3.05 1.90 11.52
CA HIS A 11 -3.39 0.76 10.67
C HIS A 11 -4.88 0.44 10.75
N PRO A 12 -5.59 0.31 9.62
CA PRO A 12 -7.05 0.22 9.61
C PRO A 12 -7.61 -1.11 10.15
N GLU A 13 -6.82 -2.16 10.27
CA GLU A 13 -7.26 -3.41 10.92
C GLU A 13 -7.28 -3.32 12.46
N GLN A 14 -6.91 -2.18 13.01
CA GLN A 14 -7.09 -1.85 14.42
C GLN A 14 -8.38 -1.05 14.61
N GLU A 15 -8.91 -1.06 15.84
CA GLU A 15 -10.08 -0.24 16.19
C GLU A 15 -9.81 1.25 15.87
N PRO A 16 -10.78 1.98 15.30
CA PRO A 16 -10.62 3.39 15.02
C PRO A 16 -10.30 4.18 16.29
N LEU A 17 -9.41 5.15 16.17
CA LEU A 17 -9.09 6.04 17.28
C LEU A 17 -10.28 6.92 17.64
N PRO A 18 -10.48 7.22 18.95
CA PRO A 18 -11.30 8.33 19.37
C PRO A 18 -10.87 9.63 18.70
N GLU A 19 -11.78 10.54 18.43
CA GLU A 19 -11.50 11.75 17.65
C GLU A 19 -10.37 12.61 18.26
N GLU A 20 -10.32 12.73 19.57
CA GLU A 20 -9.24 13.46 20.26
C GLU A 20 -7.87 12.82 20.02
N GLU A 21 -7.78 11.49 20.06
CA GLU A 21 -6.54 10.76 19.81
C GLU A 21 -6.12 10.84 18.34
N LEU A 22 -7.09 10.76 17.41
CA LEU A 22 -6.86 10.92 15.98
C LEU A 22 -6.30 12.31 15.66
N GLU A 23 -6.90 13.37 16.21
CA GLU A 23 -6.40 14.73 16.02
C GLU A 23 -5.04 14.95 16.66
N ALA A 24 -4.79 14.37 17.84
CA ALA A 24 -3.48 14.41 18.48
C ALA A 24 -2.41 13.71 17.61
N LEU A 25 -2.72 12.55 17.04
CA LEU A 25 -1.82 11.84 16.11
C LEU A 25 -1.58 12.65 14.84
N CYS A 26 -2.62 13.20 14.22
CA CYS A 26 -2.50 14.05 13.04
C CYS A 26 -1.64 15.29 13.32
N GLY A 27 -1.84 15.94 14.47
CA GLY A 27 -1.03 17.07 14.91
C GLY A 27 0.45 16.69 15.13
N TRP A 28 0.70 15.52 15.71
CA TRP A 28 2.05 14.99 15.89
C TRP A 28 2.74 14.71 14.55
N ILE A 29 2.03 14.14 13.57
CA ILE A 29 2.54 13.91 12.22
C ILE A 29 2.84 15.25 11.53
N ALA A 30 1.90 16.20 11.60
CA ALA A 30 2.07 17.52 11.00
C ALA A 30 3.30 18.29 11.57
N GLY A 31 3.58 18.12 12.87
CA GLY A 31 4.75 18.69 13.52
C GLY A 31 6.10 18.19 12.97
N ARG A 32 6.11 17.14 12.15
CA ARG A 32 7.31 16.56 11.51
C ARG A 32 7.56 17.08 10.10
N GLY A 33 7.00 18.23 9.74
CA GLY A 33 7.08 18.79 8.40
C GLY A 33 8.49 18.90 7.81
N ASN A 34 9.53 18.97 8.62
CA ASN A 34 10.94 18.99 8.20
C ASN A 34 11.53 17.60 7.93
N GLU A 35 10.81 16.53 8.26
CA GLU A 35 11.22 15.16 8.01
C GLU A 35 10.67 14.68 6.66
N ARG A 36 11.35 13.73 6.03
CA ARG A 36 10.83 13.02 4.88
C ARG A 36 10.08 11.78 5.38
N PHE A 37 8.79 11.69 5.12
CA PHE A 37 7.93 10.56 5.52
C PHE A 37 6.75 10.40 4.56
N ALA A 38 6.11 9.23 4.61
CA ALA A 38 4.81 8.98 4.01
C ALA A 38 3.71 8.99 5.08
N VAL A 39 2.47 9.28 4.71
CA VAL A 39 1.31 9.00 5.56
C VAL A 39 0.85 7.57 5.27
N GLY A 40 0.91 6.71 6.27
CA GLY A 40 0.60 5.29 6.14
C GLY A 40 1.14 4.47 7.33
N GLU A 41 0.73 3.24 7.49
CA GLU A 41 -0.29 2.59 6.67
C GLU A 41 -1.67 3.01 7.15
N VAL A 42 -2.52 3.47 6.25
CA VAL A 42 -3.88 3.93 6.54
C VAL A 42 -4.84 3.35 5.50
N GLY A 43 -6.15 3.35 5.74
CA GLY A 43 -7.08 2.81 4.75
C GLY A 43 -8.34 2.23 5.36
N LEU A 44 -8.75 1.04 4.90
CA LEU A 44 -10.01 0.40 5.22
C LEU A 44 -9.81 -1.03 5.77
N PRO A 45 -10.68 -1.47 6.71
CA PRO A 45 -10.49 -2.68 7.52
C PRO A 45 -11.10 -3.93 6.85
N TYR A 46 -10.59 -4.32 5.69
CA TYR A 46 -11.14 -5.45 4.94
C TYR A 46 -11.23 -6.74 5.77
N PHE A 47 -10.13 -7.12 6.42
CA PHE A 47 -10.04 -8.40 7.13
C PHE A 47 -10.84 -8.39 8.43
N ALA A 48 -10.82 -7.29 9.20
CA ALA A 48 -11.61 -7.13 10.40
C ALA A 48 -13.12 -7.18 10.10
N ARG A 49 -13.55 -6.55 9.00
CA ARG A 49 -14.94 -6.63 8.52
C ARG A 49 -15.31 -8.06 8.12
N GLU A 50 -14.50 -8.72 7.31
CA GLU A 50 -14.71 -10.09 6.88
C GLU A 50 -14.78 -11.07 8.06
N GLU A 51 -13.93 -10.88 9.06
CA GLU A 51 -13.98 -11.69 10.29
C GLU A 51 -15.27 -11.46 11.08
N ALA A 52 -15.72 -10.21 11.21
CA ALA A 52 -16.97 -9.88 11.88
C ALA A 52 -18.17 -10.50 11.16
N GLU A 53 -18.22 -10.42 9.83
CA GLU A 53 -19.26 -11.01 8.99
C GLU A 53 -19.30 -12.54 9.15
N ARG A 54 -18.15 -13.22 9.07
CA ARG A 54 -18.06 -14.68 9.30
C ARG A 54 -18.52 -15.09 10.69
N ALA A 55 -18.29 -14.23 11.69
CA ALA A 55 -18.73 -14.45 13.07
C ALA A 55 -20.20 -14.05 13.32
N GLY A 56 -20.92 -13.54 12.31
CA GLY A 56 -22.28 -13.03 12.45
C GLY A 56 -22.38 -11.80 13.34
N ARG A 57 -21.31 -11.03 13.48
CA ARG A 57 -21.25 -9.81 14.27
C ARG A 57 -21.51 -8.58 13.39
N PRO A 58 -22.27 -7.58 13.89
CA PRO A 58 -22.40 -6.32 13.18
C PRO A 58 -21.03 -5.63 13.06
N PHE A 59 -20.78 -4.96 11.94
CA PHE A 59 -19.58 -4.17 11.71
C PHE A 59 -19.96 -2.76 11.25
N ASP A 60 -19.50 -1.74 11.97
CA ASP A 60 -19.72 -0.35 11.60
C ASP A 60 -18.48 0.20 10.88
N LEU A 61 -18.58 0.36 9.56
CA LEU A 61 -17.49 0.86 8.72
C LEU A 61 -17.30 2.38 8.82
N GLU A 62 -18.32 3.12 9.24
CA GLU A 62 -18.33 4.59 9.19
C GLU A 62 -17.19 5.25 10.00
N PRO A 63 -16.83 4.80 11.21
CA PRO A 63 -15.68 5.36 11.94
C PRO A 63 -14.36 5.20 11.19
N TYR A 64 -14.15 4.08 10.50
CA TYR A 64 -12.96 3.82 9.70
C TYR A 64 -12.89 4.73 8.47
N VAL A 65 -14.01 4.92 7.79
CA VAL A 65 -14.12 5.85 6.66
C VAL A 65 -13.79 7.28 7.08
N ARG A 66 -14.32 7.75 8.22
CA ARG A 66 -14.00 9.09 8.75
C ARG A 66 -12.53 9.24 9.08
N GLN A 67 -11.94 8.25 9.74
CA GLN A 67 -10.51 8.23 10.08
C GLN A 67 -9.66 8.25 8.82
N PHE A 68 -9.96 7.41 7.83
CA PHE A 68 -9.23 7.37 6.57
C PHE A 68 -9.33 8.70 5.81
N ALA A 69 -10.52 9.29 5.71
CA ALA A 69 -10.71 10.60 5.11
C ALA A 69 -9.87 11.70 5.81
N ARG A 70 -9.71 11.61 7.14
CA ARG A 70 -8.86 12.53 7.90
C ARG A 70 -7.38 12.38 7.52
N PHE A 71 -6.88 11.15 7.34
CA PHE A 71 -5.50 10.92 6.89
C PHE A 71 -5.28 11.33 5.43
N ILE A 72 -6.26 11.15 4.55
CA ILE A 72 -6.19 11.66 3.16
C ILE A 72 -6.00 13.18 3.16
N ARG A 73 -6.82 13.91 3.94
CA ARG A 73 -6.68 15.36 4.07
C ARG A 73 -5.32 15.75 4.62
N LEU A 74 -4.84 15.07 5.66
CA LEU A 74 -3.52 15.31 6.23
C LEU A 74 -2.40 15.14 5.19
N ALA A 75 -2.42 14.04 4.44
CA ALA A 75 -1.42 13.76 3.40
C ALA A 75 -1.43 14.83 2.30
N ARG A 76 -2.62 15.26 1.87
CA ARG A 76 -2.80 16.35 0.91
C ARG A 76 -2.25 17.68 1.43
N GLU A 77 -2.60 18.05 2.67
CA GLU A 77 -2.17 19.31 3.30
C GLU A 77 -0.66 19.39 3.49
N LEU A 78 -0.03 18.24 3.76
CA LEU A 78 1.41 18.15 3.98
C LEU A 78 2.19 17.83 2.70
N ASP A 79 1.51 17.61 1.57
CA ASP A 79 2.12 17.15 0.31
C ASP A 79 2.97 15.88 0.53
N ARG A 80 2.35 14.84 1.13
CA ARG A 80 3.01 13.57 1.46
C ARG A 80 2.41 12.40 0.70
N PRO A 81 3.26 11.41 0.30
CA PRO A 81 2.77 10.17 -0.30
C PRO A 81 1.85 9.43 0.69
N LEU A 82 0.81 8.77 0.15
CA LEU A 82 -0.10 7.91 0.89
C LEU A 82 0.22 6.43 0.66
N VAL A 83 0.38 5.67 1.74
CA VAL A 83 0.49 4.20 1.70
C VAL A 83 -0.80 3.62 2.25
N LEU A 84 -1.51 2.88 1.41
CA LEU A 84 -2.89 2.46 1.65
C LEU A 84 -3.00 0.94 1.87
N HIS A 85 -3.63 0.58 2.97
CA HIS A 85 -4.24 -0.71 3.15
C HIS A 85 -5.67 -0.66 2.62
N ALA A 86 -5.87 -1.08 1.38
CA ALA A 86 -7.17 -1.14 0.75
C ALA A 86 -7.16 -2.23 -0.33
N VAL A 87 -7.62 -3.41 0.04
CA VAL A 87 -7.63 -4.60 -0.80
C VAL A 87 -9.04 -4.94 -1.26
N HIS A 88 -9.16 -5.72 -2.31
CA HIS A 88 -10.43 -6.17 -2.88
C HIS A 88 -11.38 -5.00 -3.18
N GLU A 89 -12.63 -5.06 -2.74
CA GLU A 89 -13.62 -3.99 -2.95
C GLU A 89 -13.33 -2.71 -2.18
N ASP A 90 -12.56 -2.79 -1.10
CA ASP A 90 -12.16 -1.60 -0.34
C ASP A 90 -11.28 -0.66 -1.17
N ALA A 91 -10.60 -1.17 -2.19
CA ALA A 91 -9.83 -0.34 -3.11
C ALA A 91 -10.72 0.59 -3.96
N ASP A 92 -11.92 0.13 -4.36
CA ASP A 92 -12.88 0.98 -5.07
C ASP A 92 -13.36 2.12 -4.17
N LEU A 93 -13.73 1.84 -2.91
CA LEU A 93 -14.11 2.85 -1.93
C LEU A 93 -12.95 3.80 -1.60
N ALA A 94 -11.73 3.28 -1.50
CA ALA A 94 -10.56 4.12 -1.27
C ALA A 94 -10.34 5.13 -2.40
N MET A 95 -10.49 4.72 -3.68
CA MET A 95 -10.42 5.64 -4.82
C MET A 95 -11.49 6.73 -4.76
N GLU A 96 -12.73 6.37 -4.41
CA GLU A 96 -13.82 7.34 -4.24
C GLU A 96 -13.51 8.36 -3.13
N LEU A 97 -12.93 7.91 -2.01
CA LEU A 97 -12.53 8.79 -0.92
C LEU A 97 -11.35 9.70 -1.30
N LEU A 98 -10.36 9.19 -2.03
CA LEU A 98 -9.26 10.02 -2.55
C LEU A 98 -9.80 11.16 -3.44
N GLU A 99 -10.72 10.86 -4.34
CA GLU A 99 -11.36 11.85 -5.21
C GLU A 99 -12.20 12.85 -4.39
N LYS A 100 -13.05 12.35 -3.50
CA LYS A 100 -13.91 13.18 -2.62
C LYS A 100 -13.12 14.15 -1.76
N GLU A 101 -12.00 13.70 -1.19
CA GLU A 101 -11.14 14.52 -0.34
C GLU A 101 -10.11 15.34 -1.15
N GLY A 102 -10.17 15.27 -2.49
CA GLY A 102 -9.33 16.09 -3.38
C GLY A 102 -7.84 15.74 -3.34
N TYR A 103 -7.50 14.48 -3.11
CA TYR A 103 -6.12 14.01 -3.20
C TYR A 103 -5.71 13.88 -4.67
N GLY A 104 -4.99 14.88 -5.19
CA GLY A 104 -4.70 15.00 -6.63
C GLY A 104 -3.54 14.17 -7.14
N GLY A 105 -2.83 13.43 -6.29
CA GLY A 105 -1.69 12.60 -6.66
C GLY A 105 -2.02 11.11 -6.73
N PRO A 106 -1.09 10.29 -7.25
CA PRO A 106 -1.20 8.85 -7.13
C PRO A 106 -1.06 8.42 -5.67
N ALA A 107 -1.79 7.37 -5.26
CA ALA A 107 -1.59 6.69 -3.98
C ALA A 107 -0.92 5.34 -4.21
N HIS A 108 -0.26 4.79 -3.18
CA HIS A 108 0.31 3.45 -3.18
C HIS A 108 -0.63 2.49 -2.43
N PHE A 109 -1.26 1.57 -3.16
CA PHE A 109 -2.02 0.45 -2.60
C PHE A 109 -1.03 -0.67 -2.32
N HIS A 110 -0.64 -0.80 -1.05
CA HIS A 110 0.37 -1.78 -0.66
C HIS A 110 -0.21 -3.19 -0.65
N TRP A 111 0.65 -4.18 -0.92
CA TRP A 111 0.29 -5.60 -1.00
C TRP A 111 -1.09 -5.82 -1.62
N PHE A 112 -1.29 -5.21 -2.77
CA PHE A 112 -2.61 -5.13 -3.37
C PHE A 112 -3.13 -6.49 -3.85
N LYS A 113 -4.39 -6.75 -3.56
CA LYS A 113 -5.21 -7.82 -4.12
C LYS A 113 -6.56 -7.25 -4.50
N GLY A 114 -7.09 -7.65 -5.65
CA GLY A 114 -8.38 -7.15 -6.08
C GLY A 114 -8.87 -7.79 -7.37
N SER A 115 -10.10 -7.48 -7.74
CA SER A 115 -10.66 -7.92 -9.01
C SER A 115 -9.90 -7.31 -10.19
N ARG A 116 -9.99 -7.96 -11.36
CA ARG A 116 -9.44 -7.41 -12.59
C ARG A 116 -9.99 -6.00 -12.89
N ALA A 117 -11.29 -5.81 -12.67
CA ALA A 117 -11.95 -4.52 -12.90
C ALA A 117 -11.37 -3.42 -12.00
N THR A 118 -11.20 -3.69 -10.70
CA THR A 118 -10.59 -2.78 -9.73
C THR A 118 -9.12 -2.50 -10.10
N THR A 119 -8.36 -3.54 -10.47
CA THR A 119 -6.97 -3.42 -10.92
C THR A 119 -6.84 -2.49 -12.14
N GLU A 120 -7.72 -2.65 -13.13
CA GLU A 120 -7.76 -1.78 -14.30
C GLU A 120 -8.14 -0.33 -13.99
N LYS A 121 -9.04 -0.10 -13.01
CA LYS A 121 -9.36 1.25 -12.52
C LYS A 121 -8.16 1.92 -11.87
N LEU A 122 -7.46 1.22 -10.96
CA LEU A 122 -6.25 1.71 -10.32
C LEU A 122 -5.17 2.10 -11.34
N ALA A 123 -4.96 1.23 -12.33
CA ALA A 123 -3.98 1.47 -13.40
C ALA A 123 -4.34 2.71 -14.23
N ARG A 124 -5.61 2.87 -14.63
CA ARG A 124 -6.09 4.06 -15.37
C ARG A 124 -5.98 5.34 -14.56
N ALA A 125 -6.24 5.27 -13.25
CA ALA A 125 -6.07 6.40 -12.35
C ALA A 125 -4.60 6.73 -12.04
N GLY A 126 -3.65 5.86 -12.47
CA GLY A 126 -2.22 6.08 -12.30
C GLY A 126 -1.71 5.79 -10.89
N HIS A 127 -2.48 5.07 -10.07
CA HIS A 127 -2.06 4.65 -8.75
C HIS A 127 -0.92 3.61 -8.81
N TYR A 128 -0.16 3.50 -7.73
CA TYR A 128 0.84 2.46 -7.56
C TYR A 128 0.24 1.28 -6.79
N ILE A 129 0.67 0.08 -7.16
CA ILE A 129 0.48 -1.12 -6.34
C ILE A 129 1.83 -1.71 -6.01
N SER A 130 1.92 -2.47 -4.94
CA SER A 130 3.09 -3.31 -4.65
C SER A 130 2.71 -4.78 -4.59
N VAL A 131 3.71 -5.60 -4.89
CA VAL A 131 3.65 -7.06 -4.78
C VAL A 131 4.74 -7.55 -3.84
N THR A 132 4.42 -8.61 -3.08
CA THR A 132 5.23 -9.21 -2.04
C THR A 132 5.87 -10.51 -2.51
N PRO A 133 6.65 -11.21 -1.68
CA PRO A 133 7.15 -12.57 -1.95
C PRO A 133 6.08 -13.60 -2.37
N GLU A 134 4.80 -13.36 -2.15
CA GLU A 134 3.72 -14.20 -2.69
C GLU A 134 3.79 -14.37 -4.21
N VAL A 135 4.38 -13.42 -4.93
CA VAL A 135 4.56 -13.50 -6.39
C VAL A 135 5.30 -14.77 -6.84
N LEU A 136 6.03 -15.43 -5.94
CA LEU A 136 6.74 -16.65 -6.25
C LEU A 136 5.82 -17.90 -6.27
N TYR A 137 4.62 -17.81 -5.68
CA TYR A 137 3.75 -18.99 -5.56
C TYR A 137 2.25 -18.70 -5.71
N ASP A 138 1.77 -17.48 -5.47
CA ASP A 138 0.34 -17.15 -5.56
C ASP A 138 -0.06 -16.71 -6.98
N PRO A 139 -1.02 -17.41 -7.63
CA PRO A 139 -1.42 -17.11 -9.01
C PRO A 139 -1.98 -15.70 -9.18
N VAL A 140 -2.70 -15.16 -8.19
CA VAL A 140 -3.33 -13.83 -8.27
C VAL A 140 -2.25 -12.75 -8.26
N THR A 141 -1.31 -12.83 -7.32
CA THR A 141 -0.17 -11.91 -7.25
C THR A 141 0.71 -11.99 -8.50
N ARG A 142 0.88 -13.20 -9.07
CA ARG A 142 1.62 -13.41 -10.33
C ARG A 142 0.93 -12.70 -11.50
N GLU A 143 -0.39 -12.80 -11.61
CA GLU A 143 -1.16 -12.12 -12.67
C GLU A 143 -1.06 -10.60 -12.53
N LEU A 144 -1.17 -10.05 -11.33
CA LEU A 144 -0.96 -8.63 -11.05
C LEU A 144 0.44 -8.20 -11.47
N ALA A 145 1.47 -8.92 -11.04
CA ALA A 145 2.86 -8.64 -11.36
C ALA A 145 3.15 -8.69 -12.88
N ALA A 146 2.50 -9.59 -13.61
CA ALA A 146 2.65 -9.74 -15.04
C ALA A 146 2.01 -8.60 -15.85
N HIS A 147 0.85 -8.07 -15.40
CA HIS A 147 0.01 -7.24 -16.26
C HIS A 147 -0.14 -5.78 -15.79
N TYR A 148 0.07 -5.48 -14.51
CA TYR A 148 0.00 -4.10 -14.04
C TYR A 148 1.04 -3.21 -14.73
N PRO A 149 0.78 -1.92 -15.04
CA PRO A 149 1.78 -1.04 -15.66
C PRO A 149 3.10 -1.06 -14.90
N LEU A 150 4.21 -1.44 -15.56
CA LEU A 150 5.51 -1.59 -14.90
C LEU A 150 5.96 -0.30 -14.23
N GLU A 151 5.67 0.84 -14.82
CA GLU A 151 5.99 2.18 -14.32
C GLU A 151 5.19 2.60 -13.06
N ARG A 152 4.22 1.77 -12.66
CA ARG A 152 3.37 1.95 -11.47
C ARG A 152 3.44 0.76 -10.50
N LEU A 153 4.33 -0.19 -10.77
CA LEU A 153 4.55 -1.35 -9.92
C LEU A 153 5.67 -1.06 -8.91
N LEU A 154 5.45 -1.47 -7.68
CA LEU A 154 6.43 -1.47 -6.59
C LEU A 154 6.61 -2.90 -6.09
N VAL A 155 7.68 -3.13 -5.34
CA VAL A 155 7.95 -4.40 -4.65
C VAL A 155 8.23 -4.14 -3.18
N GLU A 156 7.80 -5.05 -2.36
CA GLU A 156 7.96 -4.98 -0.90
C GLU A 156 8.08 -6.36 -0.28
N THR A 157 8.19 -6.43 1.03
CA THR A 157 8.25 -7.69 1.77
C THR A 157 7.24 -7.77 2.90
N ASP A 158 6.63 -6.67 3.29
CA ASP A 158 5.68 -6.58 4.41
C ASP A 158 6.13 -7.37 5.65
N GLY A 159 7.41 -7.26 5.99
CA GLY A 159 7.97 -7.96 7.15
C GLY A 159 7.45 -7.42 8.49
N PRO A 160 7.18 -8.28 9.46
CA PRO A 160 7.66 -9.66 9.59
C PRO A 160 6.69 -10.76 9.09
N TRP A 161 5.74 -10.45 8.21
CA TRP A 161 4.75 -11.42 7.73
C TRP A 161 5.41 -12.71 7.23
N PRO A 162 4.95 -13.91 7.67
CA PRO A 162 5.49 -15.18 7.21
C PRO A 162 4.93 -15.54 5.83
N PHE A 163 5.81 -15.80 4.87
CA PHE A 163 5.43 -16.27 3.54
C PHE A 163 5.53 -17.78 3.41
N GLU A 164 4.81 -18.32 2.43
CA GLU A 164 4.80 -19.73 2.06
C GLU A 164 5.76 -20.02 0.89
N GLY A 165 5.56 -21.14 0.20
CA GLY A 165 6.35 -21.52 -0.96
C GLY A 165 7.84 -21.57 -0.67
N PRO A 166 8.71 -20.91 -1.44
CA PRO A 166 10.16 -20.92 -1.25
C PRO A 166 10.62 -20.29 0.07
N TYR A 167 9.75 -19.56 0.75
CA TYR A 167 10.05 -18.86 2.01
C TYR A 167 9.43 -19.50 3.25
N ALA A 168 8.71 -20.64 3.08
CA ALA A 168 8.11 -21.34 4.21
C ALA A 168 9.12 -21.58 5.35
N GLY A 169 8.75 -21.12 6.56
CA GLY A 169 9.58 -21.26 7.76
C GLY A 169 10.80 -20.31 7.83
N ARG A 170 10.98 -19.40 6.87
CA ARG A 170 12.01 -18.36 6.90
C ARG A 170 11.46 -17.06 7.48
N ARG A 171 12.32 -16.38 8.24
CA ARG A 171 12.02 -14.99 8.65
C ARG A 171 12.03 -14.08 7.42
N THR A 172 11.02 -13.22 7.32
CA THR A 172 10.95 -12.20 6.26
C THR A 172 12.02 -11.13 6.46
N GLU A 173 12.74 -10.85 5.38
CA GLU A 173 13.85 -9.90 5.36
C GLU A 173 13.72 -8.96 4.15
N PRO A 174 14.11 -7.69 4.25
CA PRO A 174 14.03 -6.73 3.14
C PRO A 174 14.75 -7.18 1.86
N ALA A 175 15.77 -8.03 1.99
CA ALA A 175 16.51 -8.59 0.86
C ALA A 175 15.63 -9.44 -0.09
N MET A 176 14.52 -10.00 0.40
CA MET A 176 13.57 -10.79 -0.40
C MET A 176 12.91 -9.95 -1.50
N ALA A 177 12.86 -8.63 -1.37
CA ALA A 177 12.39 -7.75 -2.45
C ALA A 177 13.19 -7.89 -3.76
N ALA A 178 14.45 -8.32 -3.68
CA ALA A 178 15.26 -8.61 -4.88
C ALA A 178 14.76 -9.86 -5.61
N ASP A 179 14.29 -10.87 -4.89
CA ASP A 179 13.72 -12.08 -5.49
C ASP A 179 12.34 -11.78 -6.09
N VAL A 180 11.54 -10.92 -5.45
CA VAL A 180 10.28 -10.41 -6.00
C VAL A 180 10.53 -9.70 -7.33
N ALA A 181 11.50 -8.79 -7.38
CA ALA A 181 11.87 -8.08 -8.63
C ALA A 181 12.35 -9.05 -9.73
N ALA A 182 13.10 -10.08 -9.35
CA ALA A 182 13.56 -11.09 -10.29
C ALA A 182 12.39 -11.90 -10.88
N GLU A 183 11.41 -12.29 -10.06
CA GLU A 183 10.22 -13.00 -10.52
C GLU A 183 9.36 -12.12 -11.42
N VAL A 184 9.19 -10.84 -11.13
CA VAL A 184 8.53 -9.87 -12.02
C VAL A 184 9.18 -9.86 -13.39
N ALA A 185 10.52 -9.88 -13.47
CA ALA A 185 11.25 -9.95 -14.75
C ALA A 185 10.95 -11.24 -15.51
N VAL A 186 10.93 -12.38 -14.83
CA VAL A 186 10.58 -13.70 -15.43
C VAL A 186 9.17 -13.68 -15.97
N LEU A 187 8.18 -13.23 -15.19
CA LEU A 187 6.77 -13.19 -15.58
C LEU A 187 6.51 -12.30 -16.81
N ARG A 188 7.31 -11.25 -16.97
CA ARG A 188 7.19 -10.30 -18.08
C ARG A 188 8.07 -10.64 -19.27
N GLY A 189 8.96 -11.63 -19.17
CA GLY A 189 9.93 -11.93 -20.22
C GLY A 189 10.90 -10.77 -20.49
N LEU A 190 11.23 -9.99 -19.45
CA LEU A 190 12.09 -8.82 -19.52
C LEU A 190 13.45 -9.09 -18.85
N ASP A 191 14.44 -8.30 -19.23
CA ASP A 191 15.74 -8.32 -18.58
C ASP A 191 15.64 -7.95 -17.10
N ARG A 192 16.39 -8.70 -16.25
CA ARG A 192 16.32 -8.58 -14.80
C ARG A 192 16.81 -7.22 -14.28
N GLU A 193 17.90 -6.72 -14.87
CA GLU A 193 18.48 -5.44 -14.45
C GLU A 193 17.55 -4.28 -14.84
N ARG A 194 16.98 -4.34 -16.04
CA ARG A 194 16.00 -3.38 -16.54
C ARG A 194 14.77 -3.31 -15.63
N VAL A 195 14.22 -4.45 -15.20
CA VAL A 195 13.06 -4.47 -14.29
C VAL A 195 13.44 -3.93 -12.92
N ALA A 196 14.57 -4.37 -12.36
CA ALA A 196 15.03 -3.89 -11.05
C ALA A 196 15.28 -2.37 -11.06
N GLU A 197 15.81 -1.82 -12.15
CA GLU A 197 15.99 -0.38 -12.31
C GLU A 197 14.66 0.36 -12.42
N ALA A 198 13.70 -0.15 -13.20
CA ALA A 198 12.37 0.43 -13.33
C ALA A 198 11.63 0.47 -11.97
N LEU A 199 11.63 -0.63 -11.23
CA LEU A 199 11.00 -0.72 -9.90
C LEU A 199 11.65 0.25 -8.89
N ARG A 200 12.97 0.37 -8.93
CA ARG A 200 13.71 1.33 -8.11
C ARG A 200 13.39 2.77 -8.48
N ALA A 201 13.33 3.07 -9.78
CA ALA A 201 12.95 4.39 -10.28
C ALA A 201 11.49 4.74 -9.89
N ASN A 202 10.57 3.77 -9.89
CA ASN A 202 9.21 3.95 -9.43
C ASN A 202 9.16 4.34 -7.95
N ALA A 203 9.88 3.59 -7.10
CA ALA A 203 9.93 3.87 -5.67
C ALA A 203 10.50 5.27 -5.39
N ARG A 204 11.60 5.63 -6.07
CA ARG A 204 12.18 6.98 -5.98
C ARG A 204 11.19 8.06 -6.39
N ARG A 205 10.52 7.88 -7.50
CA ARG A 205 9.54 8.84 -8.01
C ARG A 205 8.36 9.01 -7.05
N TYR A 206 7.83 7.89 -6.55
CA TYR A 206 6.68 7.92 -5.68
C TYR A 206 6.99 8.51 -4.30
N TYR A 207 8.08 8.08 -3.68
CA TYR A 207 8.47 8.51 -2.33
C TYR A 207 9.37 9.76 -2.31
N GLY A 208 9.69 10.33 -3.46
CA GLY A 208 10.61 11.46 -3.55
C GLY A 208 12.01 11.13 -3.04
N TRP A 209 12.47 9.89 -3.19
CA TRP A 209 13.76 9.44 -2.69
C TRP A 209 14.88 9.79 -3.67
N GLU A 210 15.69 10.76 -3.32
CA GLU A 210 16.94 11.08 -4.03
C GLU A 210 18.11 10.40 -3.33
N ASP A 211 19.11 9.99 -4.10
CA ASP A 211 20.36 9.34 -3.60
C ASP A 211 21.20 10.29 -2.76
#